data_362e8a061166bdee06ce85b68c4c2c72
#
_entry.id   362e8a061166bdee06ce85b68c4c2c72
#
_cell.length_a   1.000
_cell.length_b   1.000
_cell.length_c   1.000
_cell.angle_alpha   90.00
_cell.angle_beta   90.00
_cell.angle_gamma   90.00
#
_symmetry.space_group_name_H-M   'P 1'
#
loop_
_entity.id
_entity.type
_entity.pdbx_description
1 polymer ?
#
loop_
_entity_poly.entity_id
_entity_poly.type
_entity_poly.pdbx_seq_one_letter_code
_entity_poly.pdbx_strand_id
1 'polypeptide(L)'
;LIATALQAGLERLGLPIRLAKGKPNSNFSAEGEGKNPCFASPSRYELLSGSLKIVGSAQRRLRRSFLQHGSIPLRVDYPQMARALASEESLLRERVISVLEAASREVTFEELCEALRVGIEETFSIQLTSAAKLTSIF
;
A
#
# COMPACT_ATOMS: atom_id res chain seq x y z
N LEU A 1 10.27 0.91 -8.71
CA LEU A 1 9.39 1.63 -9.65
C LEU A 1 7.93 1.65 -9.18
N ILE A 2 7.24 0.51 -8.92
CA ILE A 2 5.82 0.53 -8.50
C ILE A 2 5.64 1.28 -7.18
N ALA A 3 6.46 1.01 -6.17
CA ALA A 3 6.38 1.75 -4.91
C ALA A 3 6.63 3.25 -5.09
N THR A 4 7.52 3.63 -6.01
CA THR A 4 7.77 5.04 -6.35
C THR A 4 6.54 5.69 -7.01
N ALA A 5 5.87 4.96 -7.91
CA ALA A 5 4.64 5.44 -8.55
C ALA A 5 3.50 5.64 -7.54
N LEU A 6 3.32 4.68 -6.63
CA LEU A 6 2.33 4.80 -5.55
C LEU A 6 2.67 5.94 -4.58
N GLN A 7 3.95 6.11 -4.27
CA GLN A 7 4.43 7.24 -3.45
C GLN A 7 4.07 8.57 -4.13
N ALA A 8 4.44 8.74 -5.39
CA ALA A 8 4.14 9.97 -6.14
C ALA A 8 2.63 10.27 -6.18
N GLY A 9 1.80 9.23 -6.39
CA GLY A 9 0.34 9.38 -6.35
C GLY A 9 -0.17 9.83 -4.98
N LEU A 10 0.28 9.21 -3.91
CA LEU A 10 -0.17 9.55 -2.55
C LEU A 10 0.34 10.95 -2.11
N GLU A 11 1.54 11.35 -2.52
CA GLU A 11 2.07 12.68 -2.24
C GLU A 11 1.25 13.80 -2.89
N ARG A 12 0.57 13.52 -4.03
CA ARG A 12 -0.37 14.45 -4.66
C ARG A 12 -1.61 14.75 -3.81
N LEU A 13 -1.96 13.85 -2.92
CA LEU A 13 -3.02 14.06 -1.92
C LEU A 13 -2.54 14.87 -0.70
N GLY A 14 -1.28 15.34 -0.71
CA GLY A 14 -0.66 16.03 0.41
C GLY A 14 -0.16 15.11 1.53
N LEU A 15 -0.08 13.79 1.28
CA LEU A 15 0.37 12.83 2.27
C LEU A 15 1.90 12.84 2.42
N PRO A 16 2.44 12.87 3.64
CA PRO A 16 3.87 12.75 3.88
C PRO A 16 4.30 11.28 3.76
N ILE A 17 4.56 10.83 2.54
CA ILE A 17 4.89 9.43 2.24
C ILE A 17 6.39 9.24 2.13
N ARG A 18 6.90 8.17 2.74
CA ARG A 18 8.28 7.75 2.58
C ARG A 18 8.39 6.26 2.28
N LEU A 19 9.38 5.91 1.50
CA LEU A 19 9.75 4.51 1.26
C LEU A 19 10.55 3.98 2.45
N ALA A 20 10.13 2.85 3.01
CA ALA A 20 10.86 2.21 4.10
C ALA A 20 12.24 1.76 3.59
N LYS A 21 13.31 2.29 4.21
CA LYS A 21 14.68 1.84 4.01
C LYS A 21 14.95 0.65 4.94
N GLY A 22 14.25 -0.46 4.75
CA GLY A 22 14.48 -1.67 5.56
C GLY A 22 15.66 -2.48 5.02
N LYS A 23 16.61 -2.85 5.90
CA LYS A 23 17.39 -4.08 5.68
C LYS A 23 16.40 -5.24 5.67
N PRO A 24 16.54 -6.25 4.79
CA PRO A 24 15.78 -7.48 4.97
C PRO A 24 16.09 -7.96 6.39
N ASN A 25 15.06 -8.09 7.24
CA ASN A 25 15.24 -8.67 8.54
C ASN A 25 15.69 -10.12 8.32
N SER A 26 17.00 -10.34 8.41
CA SER A 26 17.63 -11.67 8.34
C SER A 26 17.31 -12.54 9.57
N ASN A 27 16.52 -12.02 10.51
CA ASN A 27 16.13 -12.70 11.74
C ASN A 27 14.65 -13.08 11.73
N PHE A 28 14.08 -13.39 10.58
CA PHE A 28 12.82 -14.14 10.52
C PHE A 28 13.16 -15.62 10.69
N SER A 29 13.60 -16.00 11.89
CA SER A 29 13.58 -17.39 12.32
C SER A 29 12.12 -17.81 12.39
N ALA A 30 11.81 -18.88 11.66
CA ALA A 30 10.51 -19.53 11.62
C ALA A 30 10.11 -20.22 12.94
N GLU A 31 10.77 -19.86 14.04
CA GLU A 31 10.60 -20.43 15.37
C GLU A 31 10.04 -19.38 16.32
N GLY A 32 8.73 -19.27 16.31
CA GLY A 32 7.96 -18.44 17.25
C GLY A 32 6.50 -18.46 16.82
N GLU A 33 5.68 -19.21 17.55
CA GLU A 33 4.22 -19.24 17.42
C GLU A 33 3.59 -17.89 17.73
N GLY A 34 3.66 -16.98 16.77
CA GLY A 34 2.94 -15.73 16.77
C GLY A 34 2.74 -15.34 15.33
N LYS A 35 1.53 -15.60 14.80
CA LYS A 35 1.10 -15.17 13.48
C LYS A 35 1.22 -13.64 13.39
N ASN A 36 2.40 -13.12 13.02
CA ASN A 36 2.51 -11.73 12.63
C ASN A 36 1.70 -11.54 11.34
N PRO A 37 0.58 -10.82 11.37
CA PRO A 37 -0.20 -10.58 10.17
C PRO A 37 0.69 -9.90 9.13
N CYS A 38 0.50 -10.20 7.85
CA CYS A 38 1.27 -9.63 6.72
C CYS A 38 1.34 -8.10 6.73
N PHE A 39 0.43 -7.44 7.46
CA PHE A 39 0.40 -5.99 7.67
C PHE A 39 1.31 -5.50 8.80
N ALA A 40 1.80 -6.38 9.67
CA ALA A 40 2.45 -5.99 10.92
C ALA A 40 3.98 -5.88 10.84
N SER A 41 4.61 -6.33 9.77
CA SER A 41 6.07 -6.25 9.61
C SER A 41 6.44 -5.36 8.43
N PRO A 42 7.30 -4.34 8.61
CA PRO A 42 7.79 -3.55 7.49
C PRO A 42 8.71 -4.41 6.63
N SER A 43 8.31 -4.67 5.40
CA SER A 43 9.15 -5.29 4.39
C SER A 43 9.91 -4.22 3.59
N ARG A 44 10.94 -4.66 2.86
CA ARG A 44 11.70 -3.77 1.98
C ARG A 44 10.79 -3.16 0.90
N TYR A 45 10.79 -1.84 0.77
CA TYR A 45 9.97 -1.07 -0.18
C TYR A 45 8.50 -0.85 0.21
N GLU A 46 8.16 -0.89 1.49
CA GLU A 46 6.84 -0.47 1.96
C GLU A 46 6.71 1.05 2.04
N LEU A 47 5.51 1.55 1.82
CA LEU A 47 5.20 2.96 1.95
C LEU A 47 4.64 3.25 3.34
N LEU A 48 5.22 4.25 3.96
CA LEU A 48 4.88 4.71 5.30
C LEU A 48 4.43 6.17 5.27
N SER A 49 3.46 6.49 6.10
CA SER A 49 3.15 7.86 6.51
C SER A 49 3.59 8.01 7.98
N GLY A 50 4.56 8.88 8.22
CA GLY A 50 5.27 8.87 9.51
C GLY A 50 5.99 7.53 9.76
N SER A 51 5.62 6.84 10.84
CA SER A 51 6.10 5.51 11.18
C SER A 51 5.13 4.38 10.80
N LEU A 52 3.92 4.72 10.35
CA LEU A 52 2.82 3.79 10.13
C LEU A 52 2.74 3.36 8.66
N LYS A 53 2.44 2.09 8.45
CA LYS A 53 2.28 1.51 7.12
C LYS A 53 0.96 1.97 6.49
N ILE A 54 1.04 2.59 5.32
CA ILE A 54 -0.12 3.04 4.55
C ILE A 54 -0.41 2.17 3.32
N VAL A 55 0.61 1.48 2.79
CA VAL A 55 0.46 0.57 1.65
C VAL A 55 0.98 -0.81 2.02
N GLY A 56 0.12 -1.81 1.92
CA GLY A 56 0.53 -3.21 1.91
C GLY A 56 0.73 -3.69 0.48
N SER A 57 1.91 -4.24 0.15
CA SER A 57 2.15 -4.77 -1.18
C SER A 57 2.94 -6.06 -1.14
N ALA A 58 2.67 -6.94 -2.11
CA ALA A 58 3.40 -8.17 -2.32
C ALA A 58 3.72 -8.36 -3.80
N GLN A 59 4.88 -8.91 -4.08
CA GLN A 59 5.32 -9.20 -5.43
C GLN A 59 5.77 -10.65 -5.54
N ARG A 60 5.22 -11.36 -6.52
CA ARG A 60 5.69 -12.67 -6.94
C ARG A 60 6.37 -12.55 -8.29
N ARG A 61 7.63 -12.91 -8.36
CA ARG A 61 8.39 -12.93 -9.62
C ARG A 61 8.39 -14.31 -10.25
N LEU A 62 8.17 -14.35 -11.53
CA LEU A 62 8.31 -15.50 -12.39
C LEU A 62 9.46 -15.26 -13.37
N ARG A 63 9.79 -16.26 -14.20
CA ARG A 63 10.96 -16.18 -15.09
C ARG A 63 10.88 -15.01 -16.10
N ARG A 64 9.69 -14.67 -16.61
CA ARG A 64 9.47 -13.63 -17.63
C ARG A 64 8.38 -12.62 -17.28
N SER A 65 7.82 -12.73 -16.08
CA SER A 65 6.72 -11.87 -15.63
C SER A 65 6.77 -11.71 -14.12
N PHE A 66 5.97 -10.82 -13.60
CA PHE A 66 5.72 -10.72 -12.17
C PHE A 66 4.27 -10.37 -11.91
N LEU A 67 3.79 -10.78 -10.76
CA LEU A 67 2.51 -10.34 -10.21
C LEU A 67 2.78 -9.39 -9.07
N GLN A 68 2.22 -8.20 -9.15
CA GLN A 68 2.18 -7.24 -8.07
C GLN A 68 0.74 -7.05 -7.63
N HIS A 69 0.49 -7.17 -6.33
CA HIS A 69 -0.79 -6.82 -5.75
C HIS A 69 -0.58 -6.11 -4.41
N GLY A 70 -1.60 -5.42 -3.96
CA GLY A 70 -1.52 -4.72 -2.67
C GLY A 70 -2.85 -4.09 -2.30
N SER A 71 -2.85 -3.43 -1.15
CA SER A 71 -3.98 -2.67 -0.65
C SER A 71 -3.53 -1.32 -0.12
N ILE A 72 -4.35 -0.32 -0.34
CA ILE A 72 -4.24 1.03 0.20
C ILE A 72 -5.55 1.29 0.94
N PRO A 73 -5.59 1.23 2.27
CA PRO A 73 -6.82 1.42 3.01
C PRO A 73 -7.26 2.88 2.96
N LEU A 74 -8.40 3.16 2.35
CA LEU A 74 -9.00 4.49 2.39
C LEU A 74 -9.46 4.82 3.82
N ARG A 75 -10.14 3.86 4.46
CA ARG A 75 -10.51 3.82 5.88
C ARG A 75 -10.07 2.50 6.50
N VAL A 76 -9.86 2.47 7.79
CA VAL A 76 -9.59 1.23 8.54
C VAL A 76 -10.62 1.07 9.64
N ASP A 77 -11.33 -0.06 9.62
CA ASP A 77 -12.09 -0.55 10.78
C ASP A 77 -11.15 -1.45 11.60
N TYR A 78 -10.46 -0.84 12.57
CA TYR A 78 -9.48 -1.55 13.38
C TYR A 78 -10.07 -2.73 14.16
N PRO A 79 -11.25 -2.63 14.80
CA PRO A 79 -11.90 -3.77 15.44
C PRO A 79 -12.17 -4.94 14.49
N GLN A 80 -12.67 -4.65 13.28
CA GLN A 80 -12.93 -5.68 12.28
C GLN A 80 -11.64 -6.30 11.75
N MET A 81 -10.64 -5.47 11.48
CA MET A 81 -9.31 -5.92 11.02
C MET A 81 -8.64 -6.81 12.09
N ALA A 82 -8.72 -6.41 13.36
CA ALA A 82 -8.17 -7.19 14.47
C ALA A 82 -8.80 -8.58 14.56
N ARG A 83 -10.12 -8.67 14.44
CA ARG A 83 -10.84 -9.96 14.39
C ARG A 83 -10.42 -10.81 13.20
N ALA A 84 -10.34 -10.21 12.00
CA ALA A 84 -9.98 -10.94 10.78
C ALA A 84 -8.53 -11.46 10.78
N LEU A 85 -7.63 -10.74 11.42
CA LEU A 85 -6.21 -11.09 11.48
C LEU A 85 -5.81 -11.85 12.75
N ALA A 86 -6.76 -12.11 13.66
CA ALA A 86 -6.49 -12.66 14.99
C ALA A 86 -5.37 -11.90 15.71
N SER A 87 -5.44 -10.56 15.69
CA SER A 87 -4.45 -9.64 16.25
C SER A 87 -5.11 -8.69 17.24
N GLU A 88 -4.31 -8.02 18.04
CA GLU A 88 -4.80 -6.96 18.93
C GLU A 88 -5.03 -5.65 18.17
N GLU A 89 -6.12 -4.95 18.47
CA GLU A 89 -6.46 -3.68 17.85
C GLU A 89 -5.39 -2.60 18.12
N SER A 90 -4.89 -2.53 19.35
CA SER A 90 -3.82 -1.62 19.76
C SER A 90 -2.59 -1.74 18.87
N LEU A 91 -2.18 -2.98 18.60
CA LEU A 91 -1.04 -3.28 17.75
C LEU A 91 -1.24 -2.84 16.30
N LEU A 92 -2.47 -2.96 15.78
CA LEU A 92 -2.79 -2.50 14.43
C LEU A 92 -2.76 -0.97 14.34
N ARG A 93 -3.27 -0.27 15.35
CA ARG A 93 -3.24 1.21 15.43
C ARG A 93 -1.81 1.76 15.50
N GLU A 94 -0.88 1.02 16.07
CA GLU A 94 0.53 1.38 16.14
C GLU A 94 1.31 1.08 14.86
N ARG A 95 0.72 0.37 13.89
CA ARG A 95 1.44 -0.11 12.70
C ARG A 95 0.83 0.28 11.38
N VAL A 96 -0.48 0.51 11.34
CA VAL A 96 -1.23 0.77 10.10
C VAL A 96 -1.94 2.11 10.20
N ILE A 97 -2.02 2.82 9.10
CA ILE A 97 -2.77 4.06 8.96
C ILE A 97 -3.55 4.05 7.65
N SER A 98 -4.74 4.62 7.65
CA SER A 98 -5.53 4.84 6.44
C SER A 98 -5.16 6.15 5.73
N VAL A 99 -5.58 6.27 4.48
CA VAL A 99 -5.43 7.52 3.71
C VAL A 99 -6.12 8.69 4.40
N LEU A 100 -7.33 8.49 4.90
CA LEU A 100 -8.10 9.54 5.58
C LEU A 100 -7.45 10.02 6.87
N GLU A 101 -6.91 9.11 7.68
CA GLU A 101 -6.18 9.46 8.90
C GLU A 101 -4.89 10.23 8.56
N ALA A 102 -4.14 9.75 7.57
CA ALA A 102 -2.89 10.39 7.15
C ALA A 102 -3.11 11.76 6.50
N ALA A 103 -4.19 11.93 5.73
CA ALA A 103 -4.55 13.18 5.10
C ALA A 103 -5.14 14.20 6.08
N SER A 104 -5.67 13.75 7.22
CA SER A 104 -6.43 14.57 8.17
C SER A 104 -7.57 15.36 7.51
N ARG A 105 -8.13 14.82 6.42
CA ARG A 105 -9.25 15.36 5.65
C ARG A 105 -10.01 14.25 4.95
N GLU A 106 -11.20 14.56 4.47
CA GLU A 106 -11.93 13.66 3.57
C GLU A 106 -11.18 13.54 2.24
N VAL A 107 -11.01 12.29 1.80
CA VAL A 107 -10.49 11.90 0.49
C VAL A 107 -11.47 10.90 -0.10
N THR A 108 -11.99 11.17 -1.29
CA THR A 108 -12.89 10.23 -1.96
C THR A 108 -12.11 9.10 -2.62
N PHE A 109 -12.82 8.02 -2.96
CA PHE A 109 -12.22 6.90 -3.70
C PHE A 109 -11.75 7.35 -5.09
N GLU A 110 -12.53 8.20 -5.76
CA GLU A 110 -12.22 8.76 -7.06
C GLU A 110 -10.98 9.66 -7.03
N GLU A 111 -10.86 10.49 -5.98
CA GLU A 111 -9.67 11.34 -5.77
C GLU A 111 -8.42 10.50 -5.56
N LEU A 112 -8.51 9.44 -4.77
CA LEU A 112 -7.40 8.49 -4.58
C LEU A 112 -7.02 7.80 -5.89
N CYS A 113 -8.00 7.30 -6.64
CA CYS A 113 -7.76 6.63 -7.93
C CYS A 113 -7.08 7.57 -8.93
N GLU A 114 -7.53 8.81 -9.03
CA GLU A 114 -6.96 9.81 -9.93
C GLU A 114 -5.52 10.15 -9.54
N ALA A 115 -5.25 10.36 -8.27
CA ALA A 115 -3.91 10.64 -7.77
C ALA A 115 -2.94 9.48 -8.06
N LEU A 116 -3.37 8.24 -7.85
CA LEU A 116 -2.58 7.05 -8.15
C LEU A 116 -2.37 6.86 -9.66
N ARG A 117 -3.41 7.13 -10.48
CA ARG A 117 -3.31 7.10 -11.93
C ARG A 117 -2.21 8.01 -12.42
N VAL A 118 -2.22 9.27 -11.99
CA VAL A 118 -1.21 10.26 -12.38
C VAL A 118 0.18 9.85 -11.91
N GLY A 119 0.32 9.37 -10.66
CA GLY A 119 1.61 8.90 -10.14
C GLY A 119 2.19 7.74 -10.94
N ILE A 120 1.34 6.82 -11.43
CA ILE A 120 1.74 5.71 -12.31
C ILE A 120 2.15 6.24 -13.68
N GLU A 121 1.33 7.09 -14.32
CA GLU A 121 1.60 7.64 -15.65
C GLU A 121 2.92 8.40 -15.70
N GLU A 122 3.16 9.27 -14.72
CA GLU A 122 4.40 10.04 -14.63
C GLU A 122 5.63 9.15 -14.39
N THR A 123 5.52 8.20 -13.45
CA THR A 123 6.65 7.34 -13.08
C THR A 123 7.08 6.40 -14.21
N PHE A 124 6.11 5.91 -14.99
CA PHE A 124 6.37 4.96 -16.06
C PHE A 124 6.42 5.60 -17.46
N SER A 125 6.13 6.90 -17.56
CA SER A 125 6.02 7.62 -18.84
C SER A 125 5.02 6.93 -19.80
N ILE A 126 3.87 6.54 -19.27
CA ILE A 126 2.78 5.88 -20.00
C ILE A 126 1.49 6.68 -19.85
N GLN A 127 0.51 6.36 -20.68
CA GLN A 127 -0.86 6.82 -20.51
C GLN A 127 -1.77 5.63 -20.22
N LEU A 128 -2.49 5.68 -19.10
CA LEU A 128 -3.49 4.67 -18.76
C LEU A 128 -4.79 4.93 -19.51
N THR A 129 -5.34 3.89 -20.11
CA THR A 129 -6.60 3.96 -20.85
C THR A 129 -7.68 3.22 -20.06
N SER A 130 -8.86 3.83 -19.94
CA SER A 130 -10.02 3.17 -19.32
C SER A 130 -10.40 1.90 -20.08
N ALA A 131 -10.69 0.82 -19.36
CA ALA A 131 -11.16 -0.44 -19.94
C ALA A 131 -12.43 -0.27 -20.80
N ALA A 132 -13.29 0.70 -20.47
CA ALA A 132 -14.47 1.02 -21.28
C ALA A 132 -14.14 1.50 -22.70
N LYS A 133 -12.92 2.03 -22.94
CA LYS A 133 -12.48 2.42 -24.28
C LYS A 133 -11.90 1.25 -25.10
N LEU A 134 -11.57 0.14 -24.44
CA LEU A 134 -11.02 -1.06 -25.12
C LEU A 134 -12.10 -1.87 -25.83
N THR A 135 -13.35 -1.80 -25.39
CA THR A 135 -14.49 -2.50 -26.01
C THR A 135 -14.86 -1.97 -27.42
N SER A 136 -14.31 -0.83 -27.85
CA SER A 136 -14.55 -0.26 -29.16
C SER A 136 -13.47 -0.61 -30.21
N ILE A 137 -12.50 -1.46 -29.83
CA ILE A 137 -11.36 -1.83 -30.70
C ILE A 137 -11.49 -3.28 -31.24
N PHE A 138 -12.49 -4.04 -30.75
CA PHE A 138 -12.80 -5.40 -31.24
C PHE A 138 -14.14 -5.49 -31.91
#